data_a46fd2999ed8fe18c34b582314b91f66
#
_entry.id   a46fd2999ed8fe18c34b582314b91f66
#
_cell.length_a   1.000
_cell.length_b   1.000
_cell.length_c   1.000
_cell.angle_alpha   90.00
_cell.angle_beta   90.00
_cell.angle_gamma   90.00
#
_symmetry.space_group_name_H-M   'P 1'
#
loop_
_entity.id
_entity.type
_entity.pdbx_description
1 polymer ?
#
loop_
_entity_poly.entity_id
_entity_poly.type
_entity_poly.pdbx_seq_one_letter_code
_entity_poly.pdbx_strand_id
1 'polypeptide(L)'
;MARRNRRRRRKKRSNIDFGKVFIFLLACAIIIFAAVVILSKLISHKDRYFDEGLTYYQNSEYDKALDKFTEALSEKQIFSQNKDKNTRLYIADIYMKTADYKKAVDEYDTILQKTSADKKDVKKMQEIAQALSDFSDSNYAGALPVLEQYVKDYPELYLYIGTCY
;
A
#
# COMPACT_ATOMS: atom_id res chain seq x y z
N MET A 1 -74.37 -40.74 -11.53
CA MET A 1 -73.79 -40.12 -10.30
C MET A 1 -72.37 -40.55 -10.20
N ALA A 2 -71.42 -39.66 -10.51
CA ALA A 2 -69.98 -39.91 -10.52
C ALA A 2 -69.35 -39.30 -9.24
N ARG A 3 -68.85 -40.13 -8.32
CA ARG A 3 -68.13 -39.69 -7.11
C ARG A 3 -66.71 -39.29 -7.46
N ARG A 4 -66.37 -37.96 -7.44
CA ARG A 4 -65.00 -37.40 -7.59
C ARG A 4 -64.18 -37.74 -6.36
N ASN A 5 -63.24 -38.67 -6.46
CA ASN A 5 -62.27 -39.01 -5.45
C ASN A 5 -61.18 -37.89 -5.39
N ARG A 6 -61.26 -36.92 -4.44
CA ARG A 6 -60.23 -35.92 -4.17
C ARG A 6 -59.11 -36.58 -3.35
N ARG A 7 -58.03 -37.05 -4.04
CA ARG A 7 -56.78 -37.45 -3.39
C ARG A 7 -56.10 -36.21 -2.80
N ARG A 8 -56.23 -36.04 -1.45
CA ARG A 8 -55.46 -35.05 -0.69
C ARG A 8 -53.98 -35.45 -0.74
N ARG A 9 -53.15 -34.75 -1.53
CA ARG A 9 -51.69 -34.83 -1.46
C ARG A 9 -51.27 -34.34 -0.09
N ARG A 10 -50.89 -35.21 0.83
CA ARG A 10 -50.23 -34.89 2.08
C ARG A 10 -48.85 -34.27 1.72
N LYS A 11 -48.69 -32.99 1.97
CA LYS A 11 -47.41 -32.28 1.88
C LYS A 11 -46.46 -32.91 2.91
N LYS A 12 -45.43 -33.63 2.45
CA LYS A 12 -44.40 -34.22 3.29
C LYS A 12 -43.66 -33.08 3.98
N ARG A 13 -43.95 -32.82 5.25
CA ARG A 13 -43.16 -31.91 6.07
C ARG A 13 -41.78 -32.54 6.19
N SER A 14 -40.76 -31.93 5.60
CA SER A 14 -39.37 -32.29 5.86
C SER A 14 -39.10 -31.98 7.32
N ASN A 15 -38.94 -33.00 8.15
CA ASN A 15 -38.42 -32.83 9.50
C ASN A 15 -36.97 -32.33 9.32
N ILE A 16 -36.76 -31.05 9.54
CA ILE A 16 -35.41 -30.50 9.62
C ILE A 16 -34.79 -31.12 10.86
N ASP A 17 -33.73 -31.88 10.65
CA ASP A 17 -32.98 -32.52 11.73
C ASP A 17 -32.16 -31.43 12.44
N PHE A 18 -32.73 -30.86 13.49
CA PHE A 18 -32.14 -29.75 14.25
C PHE A 18 -30.72 -30.08 14.73
N GLY A 19 -30.40 -31.33 15.01
CA GLY A 19 -29.05 -31.76 15.37
C GLY A 19 -28.05 -31.58 14.24
N LYS A 20 -28.42 -31.93 12.99
CA LYS A 20 -27.55 -31.75 11.83
C LYS A 20 -27.34 -30.27 11.48
N VAL A 21 -28.39 -29.45 11.60
CA VAL A 21 -28.31 -28.00 11.40
C VAL A 21 -27.40 -27.39 12.45
N PHE A 22 -27.49 -27.77 13.70
CA PHE A 22 -26.64 -27.27 14.78
C PHE A 22 -25.18 -27.66 14.57
N ILE A 23 -24.88 -28.92 14.18
CA ILE A 23 -23.50 -29.35 13.86
C ILE A 23 -22.93 -28.57 12.67
N PHE A 24 -23.76 -28.34 11.63
CA PHE A 24 -23.33 -27.54 10.47
C PHE A 24 -22.98 -26.07 10.85
N LEU A 25 -23.84 -25.45 11.69
CA LEU A 25 -23.58 -24.05 12.17
C LEU A 25 -22.32 -23.98 13.03
N LEU A 26 -22.08 -24.99 13.89
CA LEU A 26 -20.85 -25.09 14.68
C LEU A 26 -19.61 -25.23 13.79
N ALA A 27 -19.66 -26.08 12.78
CA ALA A 27 -18.55 -26.22 11.81
C ALA A 27 -18.28 -24.92 11.07
N CYS A 28 -19.32 -24.23 10.59
CA CYS A 28 -19.17 -22.90 9.96
C CYS A 28 -18.55 -21.87 10.90
N ALA A 29 -18.98 -21.83 12.17
CA ALA A 29 -18.42 -20.92 13.17
C ALA A 29 -16.93 -21.17 13.42
N ILE A 30 -16.49 -22.43 13.49
CA ILE A 30 -15.10 -22.82 13.66
C ILE A 30 -14.26 -22.37 12.44
N ILE A 31 -14.77 -22.58 11.22
CA ILE A 31 -14.09 -22.16 9.98
C ILE A 31 -13.94 -20.65 9.94
N ILE A 32 -15.01 -19.89 10.26
CA ILE A 32 -14.98 -18.43 10.30
C ILE A 32 -13.98 -17.95 11.36
N PHE A 33 -13.97 -18.55 12.55
CA PHE A 33 -13.04 -18.19 13.61
C PHE A 33 -11.57 -18.45 13.19
N ALA A 34 -11.30 -19.61 12.59
CA ALA A 34 -9.97 -19.94 12.08
C ALA A 34 -9.53 -18.96 10.99
N ALA A 35 -10.43 -18.61 10.06
CA ALA A 35 -10.17 -17.61 9.03
C ALA A 35 -9.84 -16.22 9.62
N VAL A 36 -10.59 -15.78 10.64
CA VAL A 36 -10.33 -14.50 11.34
C VAL A 36 -8.97 -14.51 12.04
N VAL A 37 -8.60 -15.62 12.72
CA VAL A 37 -7.29 -15.74 13.38
C VAL A 37 -6.13 -15.72 12.37
N ILE A 38 -6.27 -16.40 11.23
CA ILE A 38 -5.27 -16.39 10.17
C ILE A 38 -5.14 -14.97 9.57
N LEU A 39 -6.28 -14.34 9.30
CA LEU A 39 -6.31 -12.98 8.74
C LEU A 39 -5.69 -11.95 9.70
N SER A 40 -5.97 -12.06 11.02
CA SER A 40 -5.39 -11.16 12.03
C SER A 40 -3.87 -11.31 12.14
N LYS A 41 -3.32 -12.52 12.01
CA LYS A 41 -1.87 -12.74 11.98
C LYS A 41 -1.22 -12.14 10.75
N LEU A 42 -1.83 -12.26 9.57
CA LEU A 42 -1.33 -11.66 8.32
C LEU A 42 -1.33 -10.12 8.39
N ILE A 43 -2.37 -9.52 8.98
CA ILE A 43 -2.46 -8.07 9.19
C ILE A 43 -1.35 -7.59 10.14
N SER A 44 -1.09 -8.36 11.21
CA SER A 44 -0.10 -8.02 12.24
C SER A 44 1.35 -7.96 11.73
N HIS A 45 1.74 -8.80 10.76
CA HIS A 45 3.12 -8.84 10.26
C HIS A 45 3.48 -7.60 9.44
N LYS A 46 2.62 -7.19 8.51
CA LYS A 46 2.85 -6.01 7.68
C LYS A 46 2.97 -4.74 8.50
N ASP A 47 2.07 -4.55 9.47
CA ASP A 47 2.08 -3.37 10.35
C ASP A 47 3.36 -3.36 11.20
N ARG A 48 3.79 -4.51 11.72
CA ARG A 48 5.02 -4.61 12.49
C ARG A 48 6.25 -4.22 11.68
N TYR A 49 6.39 -4.73 10.46
CA TYR A 49 7.52 -4.35 9.60
C TYR A 49 7.51 -2.86 9.25
N PHE A 50 6.33 -2.29 9.02
CA PHE A 50 6.21 -0.85 8.78
C PHE A 50 6.64 -0.03 10.01
N ASP A 51 6.19 -0.40 11.21
CA ASP A 51 6.54 0.28 12.46
C ASP A 51 8.04 0.13 12.80
N GLU A 52 8.62 -1.05 12.57
CA GLU A 52 10.08 -1.26 12.68
C GLU A 52 10.83 -0.36 11.68
N GLY A 53 10.36 -0.29 10.43
CA GLY A 53 10.92 0.59 9.41
C GLY A 53 10.87 2.06 9.81
N LEU A 54 9.75 2.53 10.38
CA LEU A 54 9.62 3.89 10.91
C LEU A 54 10.62 4.17 12.03
N THR A 55 10.83 3.21 12.92
CA THR A 55 11.79 3.34 14.02
C THR A 55 13.21 3.53 13.47
N TYR A 56 13.63 2.71 12.51
CA TYR A 56 14.94 2.86 11.87
C TYR A 56 15.05 4.16 11.07
N TYR A 57 13.99 4.56 10.36
CA TYR A 57 13.95 5.82 9.64
C TYR A 57 14.16 7.03 10.56
N GLN A 58 13.47 7.07 11.72
CA GLN A 58 13.63 8.13 12.71
C GLN A 58 15.04 8.20 13.31
N ASN A 59 15.71 7.05 13.41
CA ASN A 59 17.11 6.96 13.86
C ASN A 59 18.12 7.23 12.73
N SER A 60 17.66 7.59 11.51
CA SER A 60 18.51 7.77 10.31
C SER A 60 19.28 6.51 9.89
N GLU A 61 18.81 5.33 10.30
CA GLU A 61 19.35 4.03 9.92
C GLU A 61 18.69 3.57 8.62
N TYR A 62 18.97 4.29 7.52
CA TYR A 62 18.21 4.20 6.27
C TYR A 62 18.26 2.82 5.61
N ASP A 63 19.39 2.11 5.65
CA ASP A 63 19.51 0.77 5.07
C ASP A 63 18.55 -0.21 5.77
N LYS A 64 18.53 -0.20 7.12
CA LYS A 64 17.63 -1.04 7.89
C LYS A 64 16.16 -0.65 7.71
N ALA A 65 15.89 0.65 7.57
CA ALA A 65 14.55 1.13 7.27
C ALA A 65 14.05 0.62 5.90
N LEU A 66 14.90 0.68 4.86
CA LEU A 66 14.59 0.14 3.53
C LEU A 66 14.29 -1.36 3.57
N ASP A 67 15.09 -2.15 4.30
CA ASP A 67 14.87 -3.58 4.46
C ASP A 67 13.47 -3.85 5.06
N LYS A 68 13.13 -3.15 6.16
CA LYS A 68 11.84 -3.32 6.83
C LYS A 68 10.65 -2.84 6.00
N PHE A 69 10.77 -1.71 5.31
CA PHE A 69 9.74 -1.25 4.40
C PHE A 69 9.55 -2.20 3.21
N THR A 70 10.63 -2.80 2.70
CA THR A 70 10.56 -3.81 1.63
C THR A 70 9.88 -5.09 2.13
N GLU A 71 10.20 -5.56 3.35
CA GLU A 71 9.48 -6.65 4.01
C GLU A 71 7.98 -6.33 4.13
N ALA A 72 7.63 -5.11 4.57
CA ALA A 72 6.24 -4.66 4.67
C ALA A 72 5.51 -4.68 3.31
N LEU A 73 6.18 -4.28 2.22
CA LEU A 73 5.60 -4.32 0.87
C LEU A 73 5.46 -5.73 0.31
N SER A 74 6.32 -6.68 0.71
CA SER A 74 6.27 -8.08 0.28
C SER A 74 5.08 -8.83 0.85
N GLU A 75 4.58 -8.41 2.02
CA GLU A 75 3.41 -9.01 2.67
C GLU A 75 2.12 -8.67 1.92
N LYS A 76 1.49 -9.70 1.35
CA LYS A 76 0.21 -9.56 0.62
C LYS A 76 -0.92 -9.32 1.60
N GLN A 77 -1.48 -8.13 1.58
CA GLN A 77 -2.67 -7.78 2.36
C GLN A 77 -3.79 -7.29 1.45
N ILE A 78 -4.99 -7.85 1.64
CA ILE A 78 -6.18 -7.36 0.94
C ILE A 78 -6.51 -5.96 1.50
N PHE A 79 -6.75 -4.97 0.61
CA PHE A 79 -7.00 -3.55 0.94
C PHE A 79 -5.80 -2.76 1.49
N SER A 80 -4.57 -3.11 1.12
CA SER A 80 -3.35 -2.42 1.59
C SER A 80 -2.93 -1.19 0.77
N GLN A 81 -3.66 -0.78 -0.26
CA GLN A 81 -3.22 0.24 -1.22
C GLN A 81 -2.73 1.55 -0.57
N ASN A 82 -3.43 2.05 0.45
CA ASN A 82 -3.01 3.26 1.15
C ASN A 82 -1.75 3.04 2.01
N LYS A 83 -1.62 1.86 2.65
CA LYS A 83 -0.43 1.50 3.43
C LYS A 83 0.78 1.32 2.51
N ASP A 84 0.60 0.64 1.38
CA ASP A 84 1.64 0.46 0.37
C ASP A 84 2.11 1.81 -0.19
N LYS A 85 1.18 2.74 -0.45
CA LYS A 85 1.51 4.12 -0.84
C LYS A 85 2.38 4.79 0.21
N ASN A 86 1.97 4.75 1.49
CA ASN A 86 2.71 5.39 2.57
C ASN A 86 4.10 4.77 2.74
N THR A 87 4.21 3.44 2.68
CA THR A 87 5.50 2.73 2.76
C THR A 87 6.43 3.17 1.63
N ARG A 88 5.92 3.25 0.38
CA ARG A 88 6.70 3.74 -0.77
C ARG A 88 7.11 5.20 -0.65
N LEU A 89 6.28 6.06 -0.04
CA LEU A 89 6.65 7.44 0.22
C LEU A 89 7.84 7.54 1.18
N TYR A 90 7.92 6.71 2.22
CA TYR A 90 9.10 6.64 3.10
C TYR A 90 10.33 6.11 2.37
N ILE A 91 10.18 5.09 1.52
CA ILE A 91 11.28 4.56 0.71
C ILE A 91 11.80 5.66 -0.23
N ALA A 92 10.90 6.37 -0.94
CA ALA A 92 11.29 7.47 -1.82
C ALA A 92 11.99 8.60 -1.05
N ASP A 93 11.50 8.97 0.13
CA ASP A 93 12.14 9.98 0.97
C ASP A 93 13.54 9.55 1.44
N ILE A 94 13.75 8.28 1.77
CA ILE A 94 15.09 7.75 2.06
C ILE A 94 15.99 7.93 0.85
N TYR A 95 15.55 7.54 -0.34
CA TYR A 95 16.33 7.71 -1.56
C TYR A 95 16.65 9.18 -1.87
N MET A 96 15.71 10.09 -1.61
CA MET A 96 15.98 11.54 -1.69
C MET A 96 17.07 11.96 -0.71
N LYS A 97 17.03 11.50 0.55
CA LYS A 97 18.01 11.83 1.60
C LYS A 97 19.39 11.22 1.35
N THR A 98 19.45 10.09 0.67
CA THR A 98 20.70 9.40 0.32
C THR A 98 21.21 9.78 -1.07
N ALA A 99 20.57 10.75 -1.74
CA ALA A 99 20.88 11.23 -3.09
C ALA A 99 20.77 10.16 -4.19
N ASP A 100 20.03 9.09 -3.95
CA ASP A 100 19.70 8.07 -4.96
C ASP A 100 18.42 8.47 -5.73
N TYR A 101 18.49 9.62 -6.40
CA TYR A 101 17.32 10.27 -7.00
C TYR A 101 16.60 9.41 -8.05
N LYS A 102 17.34 8.59 -8.80
CA LYS A 102 16.74 7.66 -9.77
C LYS A 102 15.78 6.67 -9.13
N LYS A 103 16.19 6.07 -8.00
CA LYS A 103 15.30 5.16 -7.26
C LYS A 103 14.13 5.90 -6.61
N ALA A 104 14.32 7.15 -6.17
CA ALA A 104 13.21 7.96 -5.69
C ALA A 104 12.16 8.18 -6.79
N VAL A 105 12.58 8.50 -8.02
CA VAL A 105 11.68 8.61 -9.19
C VAL A 105 10.89 7.31 -9.42
N ASP A 106 11.57 6.15 -9.42
CA ASP A 106 10.93 4.85 -9.63
C ASP A 106 9.83 4.55 -8.58
N GLU A 107 10.05 4.93 -7.32
CA GLU A 107 9.05 4.76 -6.27
C GLU A 107 7.86 5.71 -6.46
N TYR A 108 8.10 6.99 -6.79
CA TYR A 108 7.02 7.94 -7.10
C TYR A 108 6.22 7.51 -8.32
N ASP A 109 6.86 7.03 -9.38
CA ASP A 109 6.19 6.49 -10.57
C ASP A 109 5.30 5.28 -10.22
N THR A 110 5.81 4.37 -9.38
CA THR A 110 5.03 3.24 -8.89
C THR A 110 3.78 3.68 -8.12
N ILE A 111 3.90 4.72 -7.29
CA ILE A 111 2.76 5.30 -6.57
C ILE A 111 1.75 5.90 -7.55
N LEU A 112 2.22 6.71 -8.51
CA LEU A 112 1.37 7.37 -9.51
C LEU A 112 0.60 6.39 -10.40
N GLN A 113 1.18 5.23 -10.70
CA GLN A 113 0.54 4.18 -11.49
C GLN A 113 -0.52 3.41 -10.69
N LYS A 114 -0.24 3.09 -9.42
CA LYS A 114 -1.06 2.18 -8.61
C LYS A 114 -2.15 2.88 -7.79
N THR A 115 -2.07 4.19 -7.60
CA THR A 115 -2.99 4.94 -6.72
C THR A 115 -3.94 5.80 -7.53
N SER A 116 -5.23 5.75 -7.23
CA SER A 116 -6.26 6.64 -7.80
C SER A 116 -6.46 7.93 -6.99
N ALA A 117 -5.93 8.00 -5.76
CA ALA A 117 -6.04 9.17 -4.87
C ALA A 117 -5.21 10.36 -5.35
N ASP A 118 -5.36 11.50 -4.68
CA ASP A 118 -4.69 12.77 -5.03
C ASP A 118 -3.20 12.57 -5.37
N LYS A 119 -2.88 12.79 -6.64
CA LYS A 119 -1.55 12.56 -7.23
C LYS A 119 -0.70 13.82 -7.28
N LYS A 120 -1.27 14.99 -6.96
CA LYS A 120 -0.63 16.28 -7.20
C LYS A 120 0.69 16.42 -6.46
N ASP A 121 0.70 16.12 -5.15
CA ASP A 121 1.92 16.24 -4.34
C ASP A 121 2.96 15.19 -4.71
N VAL A 122 2.50 13.95 -5.00
CA VAL A 122 3.43 12.88 -5.43
C VAL A 122 4.08 13.25 -6.77
N LYS A 123 3.31 13.83 -7.70
CA LYS A 123 3.84 14.26 -8.99
C LYS A 123 4.87 15.38 -8.83
N LYS A 124 4.59 16.36 -7.94
CA LYS A 124 5.55 17.43 -7.60
C LYS A 124 6.88 16.85 -7.10
N MET A 125 6.81 15.89 -6.16
CA MET A 125 8.01 15.22 -5.62
C MET A 125 8.75 14.42 -6.68
N GLN A 126 8.04 13.75 -7.57
CA GLN A 126 8.61 13.01 -8.69
C GLN A 126 9.35 13.95 -9.66
N GLU A 127 8.76 15.10 -10.00
CA GLU A 127 9.40 16.10 -10.86
C GLU A 127 10.67 16.69 -10.21
N ILE A 128 10.65 16.97 -8.90
CA ILE A 128 11.84 17.42 -8.16
C ILE A 128 12.91 16.33 -8.14
N ALA A 129 12.54 15.07 -7.85
CA ALA A 129 13.48 13.95 -7.84
C ALA A 129 14.13 13.75 -9.22
N GLN A 130 13.36 13.90 -10.31
CA GLN A 130 13.88 13.84 -11.67
C GLN A 130 14.88 14.97 -11.95
N ALA A 131 14.55 16.20 -11.55
CA ALA A 131 15.45 17.34 -11.72
C ALA A 131 16.76 17.17 -10.93
N LEU A 132 16.70 16.61 -9.71
CA LEU A 132 17.90 16.31 -8.92
C LEU A 132 18.70 15.14 -9.53
N SER A 133 18.03 14.16 -10.14
CA SER A 133 18.70 13.12 -10.93
C SER A 133 19.43 13.72 -12.14
N ASP A 134 18.75 14.59 -12.91
CA ASP A 134 19.36 15.29 -14.04
C ASP A 134 20.56 16.13 -13.60
N PHE A 135 20.44 16.84 -12.47
CA PHE A 135 21.53 17.57 -11.87
C PHE A 135 22.73 16.66 -11.54
N SER A 136 22.49 15.50 -10.92
CA SER A 136 23.55 14.56 -10.57
C SER A 136 24.24 13.96 -11.80
N ASP A 137 23.51 13.84 -12.91
CA ASP A 137 24.04 13.42 -14.22
C ASP A 137 24.68 14.60 -15.00
N SER A 138 24.85 15.79 -14.36
CA SER A 138 25.38 17.04 -14.96
C SER A 138 24.51 17.61 -16.10
N ASN A 139 23.27 17.21 -16.19
CA ASN A 139 22.27 17.78 -17.11
C ASN A 139 21.62 19.03 -16.49
N TYR A 140 22.40 20.06 -16.28
CA TYR A 140 21.93 21.31 -15.63
C TYR A 140 20.82 22.01 -16.41
N ALA A 141 20.89 21.96 -17.75
CA ALA A 141 19.86 22.54 -18.60
C ALA A 141 18.49 21.88 -18.44
N GLY A 142 18.46 20.58 -18.15
CA GLY A 142 17.22 19.86 -17.84
C GLY A 142 16.73 20.10 -16.42
N ALA A 143 17.65 20.19 -15.45
CA ALA A 143 17.31 20.36 -14.04
C ALA A 143 16.80 21.77 -13.71
N LEU A 144 17.47 22.81 -14.19
CA LEU A 144 17.28 24.20 -13.77
C LEU A 144 15.83 24.69 -13.83
N PRO A 145 15.07 24.51 -14.94
CA PRO A 145 13.70 25.02 -15.02
C PRO A 145 12.76 24.44 -13.96
N VAL A 146 12.95 23.17 -13.61
CA VAL A 146 12.12 22.47 -12.61
C VAL A 146 12.51 22.92 -11.20
N LEU A 147 13.82 23.05 -10.92
CA LEU A 147 14.31 23.53 -9.62
C LEU A 147 13.82 24.96 -9.36
N GLU A 148 13.88 25.85 -10.34
CA GLU A 148 13.37 27.24 -10.24
C GLU A 148 11.84 27.29 -10.03
N GLN A 149 11.09 26.35 -10.63
CA GLN A 149 9.65 26.27 -10.44
C GLN A 149 9.27 25.98 -9.00
N TYR A 150 10.05 25.11 -8.32
CA TYR A 150 9.70 24.59 -6.99
C TYR A 150 10.48 25.22 -5.83
N VAL A 151 11.51 26.03 -6.09
CA VAL A 151 12.40 26.59 -5.05
C VAL A 151 11.68 27.46 -4.01
N LYS A 152 10.54 28.07 -4.35
CA LYS A 152 9.74 28.85 -3.40
C LYS A 152 9.09 27.97 -2.33
N ASP A 153 8.68 26.77 -2.70
CA ASP A 153 8.08 25.79 -1.80
C ASP A 153 9.16 24.96 -1.08
N TYR A 154 10.34 24.81 -1.69
CA TYR A 154 11.47 24.00 -1.24
C TYR A 154 12.77 24.81 -1.30
N PRO A 155 13.05 25.69 -0.31
CA PRO A 155 14.20 26.61 -0.33
C PRO A 155 15.57 25.91 -0.42
N GLU A 156 15.67 24.64 0.02
CA GLU A 156 16.89 23.84 -0.11
C GLU A 156 17.36 23.65 -1.55
N LEU A 157 16.47 23.81 -2.54
CA LEU A 157 16.79 23.72 -3.97
C LEU A 157 17.69 24.85 -4.45
N TYR A 158 17.79 25.98 -3.70
CA TYR A 158 18.75 27.05 -4.04
C TYR A 158 20.20 26.59 -4.13
N LEU A 159 20.59 25.58 -3.35
CA LEU A 159 21.93 25.01 -3.39
C LEU A 159 22.25 24.42 -4.78
N TYR A 160 21.32 23.74 -5.38
CA TYR A 160 21.45 23.11 -6.70
C TYR A 160 21.38 24.16 -7.81
N ILE A 161 20.45 25.12 -7.71
CA ILE A 161 20.30 26.22 -8.68
C ILE A 161 21.59 27.00 -8.78
N GLY A 162 22.22 27.37 -7.65
CA GLY A 162 23.49 28.11 -7.64
C GLY A 162 24.66 27.38 -8.31
N THR A 163 24.58 26.05 -8.40
CA THR A 163 25.60 25.23 -9.08
C THR A 163 25.31 25.08 -10.58
N CYS A 164 24.04 25.27 -11.01
CA CYS A 164 23.64 25.18 -12.41
C CYS A 164 24.12 26.42 -13.25
N TYR A 165 24.45 27.55 -12.59
CA TYR A 165 24.99 28.75 -13.19
C TYR A 165 26.53 28.78 -13.17
#